data_bc9529a990f50de8c3985660add2fedb
#
_entry.id   bc9529a990f50de8c3985660add2fedb
#
_cell.length_a   1.000
_cell.length_b   1.000
_cell.length_c   1.000
_cell.angle_alpha   90.00
_cell.angle_beta   90.00
_cell.angle_gamma   90.00
#
_symmetry.space_group_name_H-M   'P 1'
#
loop_
_entity.id
_entity.type
_entity.pdbx_description
1 polymer ?
#
loop_
_entity_poly.entity_id
_entity_poly.type
_entity_poly.pdbx_seq_one_letter_code
_entity_poly.pdbx_strand_id
1 'polypeptide(L)'
;MPFRNVFIALVIAFALVLGAFLIQRARPPIEVQQPNAQFVRATGKCAECHLHQQYSVVHEYEMSKHAAIGVSCLDCHQPAQGQQKKEHNGFVITTQVTPGNCKSCHSQIYDEYTRSRHAAASWAAVMGDKALSAEQVEYGEKYNPGYVKRPPNALAQLEGGAAITGGCVQCHSIGKPNDDGTIGNCTACHTRHTSSVALARMPRTCGQCHMGPDHSQIEIYEESRHGILFSAQEQLLNLNAPPKSLTTRDMFVPTCATCHMSGLNGHKVTHNPGERLSYYLADAVSNKRPDYLAAQTNMKSICNQCHSKTLIEQVYARAEAVVASTNEKVQKAQSIVAGLRKDGVLGSQPYQQPIDFVLFDLWHYDGRTSKHGAFMGGADFVQWHGNYELLKKQVQLEAMAEDLRARHGHAK
;
A
#
# COMPACT_ATOMS: atom_id res chain seq x y z
N MET A 1 19.35 19.43 56.84
CA MET A 1 19.11 18.11 56.19
C MET A 1 18.89 18.12 54.66
N PRO A 2 18.42 19.18 54.00
CA PRO A 2 18.21 19.12 52.54
C PRO A 2 19.50 19.07 51.67
N PHE A 3 20.54 19.73 52.08
CA PHE A 3 21.80 19.80 51.34
C PHE A 3 22.49 18.44 51.13
N ARG A 4 22.48 17.58 52.14
CA ARG A 4 23.09 16.25 52.06
C ARG A 4 22.38 15.36 51.03
N ASN A 5 21.05 15.42 50.95
CA ASN A 5 20.28 14.60 49.99
C ASN A 5 20.45 15.11 48.56
N VAL A 6 20.55 16.42 48.36
CA VAL A 6 20.84 17.03 47.05
C VAL A 6 22.25 16.64 46.57
N PHE A 7 23.23 16.70 47.49
CA PHE A 7 24.60 16.28 47.16
C PHE A 7 24.70 14.80 46.79
N ILE A 8 24.02 13.91 47.53
CA ILE A 8 23.96 12.48 47.20
C ILE A 8 23.28 12.27 45.83
N ALA A 9 22.19 12.95 45.54
CA ALA A 9 21.50 12.84 44.24
C ALA A 9 22.39 13.29 43.07
N LEU A 10 23.16 14.38 43.25
CA LEU A 10 24.11 14.87 42.24
C LEU A 10 25.26 13.88 42.00
N VAL A 11 25.80 13.26 43.07
CA VAL A 11 26.84 12.24 42.94
C VAL A 11 26.32 11.01 42.21
N ILE A 12 25.10 10.55 42.51
CA ILE A 12 24.49 9.41 41.83
C ILE A 12 24.26 9.76 40.36
N ALA A 13 23.72 10.94 40.04
CA ALA A 13 23.48 11.39 38.67
C ALA A 13 24.80 11.45 37.87
N PHE A 14 25.86 12.02 38.49
CA PHE A 14 27.18 12.05 37.86
C PHE A 14 27.76 10.66 37.63
N ALA A 15 27.63 9.74 38.60
CA ALA A 15 28.10 8.35 38.46
C ALA A 15 27.34 7.61 37.33
N LEU A 16 26.02 7.84 37.18
CA LEU A 16 25.20 7.28 36.09
C LEU A 16 25.62 7.84 34.72
N VAL A 17 25.83 9.13 34.60
CA VAL A 17 26.30 9.77 33.36
C VAL A 17 27.71 9.28 33.00
N LEU A 18 28.62 9.24 33.99
CA LEU A 18 29.98 8.72 33.79
C LEU A 18 29.96 7.24 33.39
N GLY A 19 29.14 6.42 34.05
CA GLY A 19 28.93 5.02 33.70
C GLY A 19 28.41 4.83 32.27
N ALA A 20 27.38 5.60 31.86
CA ALA A 20 26.86 5.58 30.50
C ALA A 20 27.93 5.99 29.48
N PHE A 21 28.72 7.03 29.79
CA PHE A 21 29.80 7.50 28.92
C PHE A 21 30.92 6.44 28.77
N LEU A 22 31.31 5.77 29.89
CA LEU A 22 32.29 4.70 29.84
C LEU A 22 31.81 3.48 29.08
N ILE A 23 30.53 3.10 29.24
CA ILE A 23 29.91 2.01 28.47
C ILE A 23 29.90 2.36 26.98
N GLN A 24 29.58 3.61 26.62
CA GLN A 24 29.57 4.05 25.23
C GLN A 24 30.99 4.06 24.62
N ARG A 25 32.01 4.41 25.40
CA ARG A 25 33.42 4.33 24.97
C ARG A 25 33.98 2.91 24.92
N ALA A 26 33.47 2.02 25.76
CA ALA A 26 33.90 0.61 25.82
C ALA A 26 33.21 -0.25 24.74
N ARG A 27 32.25 0.29 23.97
CA ARG A 27 31.72 -0.43 22.81
C ARG A 27 32.87 -0.66 21.84
N PRO A 28 33.17 -1.92 21.49
CA PRO A 28 34.18 -2.18 20.47
C PRO A 28 33.74 -1.44 19.21
N PRO A 29 34.67 -0.88 18.43
CA PRO A 29 34.36 -0.34 17.12
C PRO A 29 33.59 -1.43 16.36
N ILE A 30 32.52 -1.05 15.67
CA ILE A 30 31.79 -1.99 14.82
C ILE A 30 32.82 -2.51 13.83
N GLU A 31 33.22 -3.77 14.00
CA GLU A 31 34.14 -4.44 13.10
C GLU A 31 33.37 -4.59 11.77
N VAL A 32 33.74 -3.77 10.80
CA VAL A 32 33.17 -3.86 9.45
C VAL A 32 33.60 -5.22 8.91
N GLN A 33 32.69 -6.18 8.90
CA GLN A 33 32.99 -7.48 8.32
C GLN A 33 33.40 -7.29 6.88
N GLN A 34 34.57 -7.78 6.54
CA GLN A 34 35.02 -7.79 5.14
C GLN A 34 34.03 -8.62 4.32
N PRO A 35 33.55 -8.12 3.17
CA PRO A 35 32.64 -8.87 2.33
C PRO A 35 33.29 -10.19 1.91
N ASN A 36 32.49 -11.25 1.86
CA ASN A 36 33.00 -12.54 1.43
C ASN A 36 33.43 -12.55 -0.04
N ALA A 37 34.26 -13.50 -0.46
CA ALA A 37 34.80 -13.56 -1.82
C ALA A 37 33.72 -13.71 -2.91
N GLN A 38 32.57 -14.31 -2.60
CA GLN A 38 31.45 -14.44 -3.53
C GLN A 38 30.74 -13.09 -3.71
N PHE A 39 30.53 -12.35 -2.66
CA PHE A 39 29.97 -11.01 -2.69
C PHE A 39 30.87 -10.04 -3.49
N VAL A 40 32.17 -10.02 -3.21
CA VAL A 40 33.13 -9.18 -3.94
C VAL A 40 33.14 -9.51 -5.43
N ARG A 41 33.06 -10.78 -5.80
CA ARG A 41 32.97 -11.18 -7.21
C ARG A 41 31.67 -10.71 -7.87
N ALA A 42 30.53 -10.74 -7.15
CA ALA A 42 29.24 -10.32 -7.68
C ALA A 42 29.15 -8.79 -7.87
N THR A 43 29.78 -8.02 -6.98
CA THR A 43 29.72 -6.54 -7.01
C THR A 43 30.87 -5.89 -7.79
N GLY A 44 32.00 -6.58 -7.97
CA GLY A 44 33.17 -6.10 -8.69
C GLY A 44 33.68 -4.74 -8.20
N LYS A 45 34.15 -3.88 -9.12
CA LYS A 45 34.70 -2.55 -8.82
C LYS A 45 33.70 -1.59 -8.16
N CYS A 46 32.40 -1.82 -8.32
CA CYS A 46 31.38 -0.95 -7.72
C CYS A 46 31.48 -0.97 -6.19
N ALA A 47 31.58 -2.15 -5.58
CA ALA A 47 31.67 -2.30 -4.14
C ALA A 47 32.96 -1.70 -3.55
N GLU A 48 34.09 -1.76 -4.27
CA GLU A 48 35.36 -1.18 -3.80
C GLU A 48 35.22 0.31 -3.46
N CYS A 49 34.50 1.06 -4.27
CA CYS A 49 34.26 2.48 -4.05
C CYS A 49 33.07 2.73 -3.12
N HIS A 50 31.92 2.08 -3.38
CA HIS A 50 30.68 2.33 -2.64
C HIS A 50 30.72 1.85 -1.18
N LEU A 51 31.57 0.88 -0.82
CA LEU A 51 31.83 0.53 0.57
C LEU A 51 32.35 1.70 1.42
N HIS A 52 33.10 2.62 0.80
CA HIS A 52 33.63 3.79 1.49
C HIS A 52 32.71 5.01 1.42
N GLN A 53 31.96 5.16 0.33
CA GLN A 53 31.12 6.35 0.10
C GLN A 53 29.67 6.15 0.53
N GLN A 54 29.13 4.95 0.36
CA GLN A 54 27.72 4.61 0.55
C GLN A 54 27.59 3.21 1.15
N TYR A 55 28.23 2.99 2.29
CA TYR A 55 28.30 1.70 2.95
C TYR A 55 26.96 0.98 3.06
N SER A 56 25.88 1.70 3.45
CA SER A 56 24.55 1.11 3.61
C SER A 56 24.00 0.45 2.33
N VAL A 57 24.26 1.05 1.16
CA VAL A 57 23.83 0.51 -0.13
C VAL A 57 24.45 -0.87 -0.38
N VAL A 58 25.76 -0.99 -0.12
CA VAL A 58 26.50 -2.23 -0.33
C VAL A 58 26.12 -3.27 0.72
N HIS A 59 25.98 -2.85 1.98
CA HIS A 59 25.56 -3.71 3.09
C HIS A 59 24.15 -4.28 2.88
N GLU A 60 23.19 -3.46 2.47
CA GLU A 60 21.83 -3.92 2.14
C GLU A 60 21.82 -4.90 0.97
N TYR A 61 22.62 -4.62 -0.08
CA TYR A 61 22.76 -5.54 -1.20
C TYR A 61 23.36 -6.89 -0.76
N GLU A 62 24.37 -6.90 0.11
CA GLU A 62 25.01 -8.12 0.64
C GLU A 62 23.98 -9.03 1.31
N MET A 63 23.00 -8.48 2.00
CA MET A 63 21.92 -9.23 2.64
C MET A 63 20.87 -9.76 1.63
N SER A 64 20.94 -9.38 0.36
CA SER A 64 19.97 -9.76 -0.65
C SER A 64 20.17 -11.18 -1.18
N LYS A 65 19.08 -11.80 -1.64
CA LYS A 65 19.17 -13.06 -2.38
C LYS A 65 19.84 -12.88 -3.74
N HIS A 66 19.81 -11.69 -4.31
CA HIS A 66 20.49 -11.35 -5.56
C HIS A 66 22.00 -11.49 -5.39
N ALA A 67 22.57 -10.92 -4.33
CA ALA A 67 23.99 -11.07 -4.03
C ALA A 67 24.38 -12.56 -3.83
N ALA A 68 23.54 -13.33 -3.11
CA ALA A 68 23.78 -14.74 -2.84
C ALA A 68 23.87 -15.62 -4.12
N ILE A 69 23.20 -15.20 -5.20
CA ILE A 69 23.21 -15.92 -6.49
C ILE A 69 24.10 -15.26 -7.56
N GLY A 70 24.83 -14.19 -7.20
CA GLY A 70 25.81 -13.54 -8.07
C GLY A 70 25.26 -12.53 -9.04
N VAL A 71 24.03 -12.01 -8.85
CA VAL A 71 23.50 -10.87 -9.59
C VAL A 71 24.29 -9.62 -9.18
N SER A 72 24.94 -8.94 -10.12
CA SER A 72 25.81 -7.80 -9.87
C SER A 72 25.04 -6.47 -9.77
N CYS A 73 25.73 -5.44 -9.28
CA CYS A 73 25.17 -4.07 -9.30
C CYS A 73 24.80 -3.65 -10.72
N LEU A 74 25.63 -3.97 -11.72
CA LEU A 74 25.41 -3.59 -13.10
C LEU A 74 24.23 -4.32 -13.75
N ASP A 75 23.88 -5.53 -13.31
CA ASP A 75 22.71 -6.22 -13.85
C ASP A 75 21.41 -5.44 -13.60
N CYS A 76 21.35 -4.69 -12.48
CA CYS A 76 20.24 -3.79 -12.18
C CYS A 76 20.45 -2.38 -12.73
N HIS A 77 21.71 -1.88 -12.72
CA HIS A 77 22.03 -0.51 -13.09
C HIS A 77 22.47 -0.34 -14.56
N GLN A 78 22.52 -1.40 -15.35
CA GLN A 78 22.71 -1.28 -16.80
C GLN A 78 21.46 -0.61 -17.42
N PRO A 79 21.64 0.51 -18.17
CA PRO A 79 20.49 1.21 -18.73
C PRO A 79 19.74 0.37 -19.75
N ALA A 80 18.43 0.20 -19.53
CA ALA A 80 17.52 -0.33 -20.55
C ALA A 80 17.27 0.71 -21.65
N GLN A 81 16.69 0.28 -22.77
CA GLN A 81 16.32 1.19 -23.85
C GLN A 81 15.32 2.24 -23.33
N GLY A 82 15.55 3.51 -23.64
CA GLY A 82 14.73 4.64 -23.18
C GLY A 82 15.10 5.22 -21.81
N GLN A 83 15.94 4.54 -21.02
CA GLN A 83 16.40 5.08 -19.74
C GLN A 83 17.51 6.12 -19.89
N GLN A 84 17.57 7.03 -18.93
CA GLN A 84 18.67 7.99 -18.81
C GLN A 84 19.98 7.26 -18.53
N LYS A 85 21.01 7.64 -19.27
CA LYS A 85 22.36 7.08 -19.20
C LYS A 85 23.29 8.08 -18.52
N LYS A 86 24.14 7.58 -17.63
CA LYS A 86 25.18 8.37 -16.96
C LYS A 86 26.52 7.65 -17.07
N GLU A 87 27.54 8.37 -17.54
CA GLU A 87 28.91 7.90 -17.42
C GLU A 87 29.36 7.96 -15.96
N HIS A 88 29.92 6.88 -15.44
CA HIS A 88 30.33 6.75 -14.07
C HIS A 88 31.56 5.83 -13.94
N ASN A 89 32.74 6.43 -13.78
CA ASN A 89 34.02 5.71 -13.58
C ASN A 89 34.30 4.62 -14.63
N GLY A 90 34.07 4.92 -15.90
CA GLY A 90 34.27 4.00 -17.03
C GLY A 90 33.11 3.03 -17.28
N PHE A 91 31.98 3.19 -16.60
CA PHE A 91 30.75 2.45 -16.82
C PHE A 91 29.63 3.37 -17.26
N VAL A 92 28.77 2.88 -18.16
CA VAL A 92 27.51 3.55 -18.47
C VAL A 92 26.42 2.93 -17.62
N ILE A 93 25.83 3.73 -16.74
CA ILE A 93 24.81 3.25 -15.78
C ILE A 93 23.51 4.04 -15.86
N THR A 94 22.44 3.50 -15.32
CA THR A 94 21.27 4.26 -14.90
C THR A 94 21.21 4.36 -13.39
N THR A 95 20.82 5.52 -12.87
CA THR A 95 20.51 5.72 -11.44
C THR A 95 19.02 5.52 -11.14
N GLN A 96 18.20 5.42 -12.18
CA GLN A 96 16.76 5.19 -12.08
C GLN A 96 16.43 3.77 -12.55
N VAL A 97 16.59 2.81 -11.63
CA VAL A 97 16.17 1.43 -11.89
C VAL A 97 14.64 1.36 -11.94
N THR A 98 14.13 0.87 -13.06
CA THR A 98 12.70 0.73 -13.35
C THR A 98 12.31 -0.77 -13.41
N PRO A 99 11.02 -1.10 -13.54
CA PRO A 99 10.62 -2.47 -13.85
C PRO A 99 11.25 -3.04 -15.13
N GLY A 100 11.73 -2.19 -16.04
CA GLY A 100 12.49 -2.59 -17.24
C GLY A 100 13.73 -3.42 -16.93
N ASN A 101 14.47 -3.04 -15.88
CA ASN A 101 15.63 -3.78 -15.41
C ASN A 101 15.24 -5.11 -14.74
N CYS A 102 14.12 -5.14 -14.02
CA CYS A 102 13.66 -6.32 -13.29
C CYS A 102 13.05 -7.38 -14.23
N LYS A 103 12.24 -6.95 -15.21
CA LYS A 103 11.47 -7.85 -16.09
C LYS A 103 12.33 -8.73 -16.99
N SER A 104 13.59 -8.38 -17.21
CA SER A 104 14.54 -9.22 -17.97
C SER A 104 14.68 -10.62 -17.36
N CYS A 105 14.60 -10.72 -16.04
CA CYS A 105 14.61 -11.98 -15.29
C CYS A 105 13.25 -12.34 -14.69
N HIS A 106 12.41 -11.35 -14.39
CA HIS A 106 11.12 -11.48 -13.70
C HIS A 106 9.91 -11.14 -14.61
N SER A 107 9.92 -11.61 -15.87
CA SER A 107 8.91 -11.26 -16.89
C SER A 107 7.49 -11.64 -16.49
N GLN A 108 7.27 -12.85 -15.95
CA GLN A 108 5.96 -13.33 -15.51
C GLN A 108 5.41 -12.46 -14.34
N ILE A 109 6.28 -12.09 -13.41
CA ILE A 109 5.93 -11.25 -12.26
C ILE A 109 5.50 -9.86 -12.75
N TYR A 110 6.24 -9.30 -13.70
CA TYR A 110 5.91 -8.02 -14.30
C TYR A 110 4.56 -8.07 -15.03
N ASP A 111 4.27 -9.14 -15.80
CA ASP A 111 2.99 -9.34 -16.48
C ASP A 111 1.81 -9.46 -15.48
N GLU A 112 1.97 -10.20 -14.38
CA GLU A 112 0.96 -10.27 -13.32
C GLU A 112 0.73 -8.90 -12.66
N TYR A 113 1.81 -8.15 -12.38
CA TYR A 113 1.76 -6.82 -11.80
C TYR A 113 1.03 -5.83 -12.72
N THR A 114 1.33 -5.82 -14.03
CA THR A 114 0.72 -4.87 -14.98
C THR A 114 -0.79 -5.06 -15.16
N ARG A 115 -1.31 -6.25 -14.86
CA ARG A 115 -2.75 -6.53 -14.80
C ARG A 115 -3.43 -6.04 -13.52
N SER A 116 -2.65 -5.67 -12.50
CA SER A 116 -3.18 -5.21 -11.22
C SER A 116 -3.60 -3.74 -11.23
N ARG A 117 -4.40 -3.35 -10.25
CA ARG A 117 -4.70 -1.92 -10.00
C ARG A 117 -3.50 -1.13 -9.49
N HIS A 118 -2.43 -1.77 -9.03
CA HIS A 118 -1.19 -1.08 -8.67
C HIS A 118 -0.42 -0.56 -9.89
N ALA A 119 -0.74 -1.04 -11.10
CA ALA A 119 -0.17 -0.52 -12.34
C ALA A 119 -0.88 0.77 -12.81
N ALA A 120 -1.25 0.85 -14.10
CA ALA A 120 -1.82 2.04 -14.72
C ALA A 120 -3.00 2.67 -13.94
N ALA A 121 -3.86 1.85 -13.36
CA ALA A 121 -5.04 2.30 -12.63
C ALA A 121 -4.68 3.11 -11.36
N SER A 122 -3.58 2.77 -10.66
CA SER A 122 -3.12 3.54 -9.51
C SER A 122 -2.67 4.94 -9.90
N TRP A 123 -1.87 5.07 -10.96
CA TRP A 123 -1.44 6.36 -11.48
C TRP A 123 -2.61 7.20 -11.96
N ALA A 124 -3.48 6.60 -12.79
CA ALA A 124 -4.64 7.27 -13.35
C ALA A 124 -5.65 7.74 -12.28
N ALA A 125 -5.66 7.12 -11.11
CA ALA A 125 -6.54 7.53 -10.00
C ALA A 125 -6.31 8.98 -9.55
N VAL A 126 -5.09 9.50 -9.71
CA VAL A 126 -4.74 10.89 -9.38
C VAL A 126 -4.45 11.71 -10.63
N MET A 127 -3.58 11.20 -11.51
CA MET A 127 -3.02 11.94 -12.64
C MET A 127 -3.85 11.86 -13.92
N GLY A 128 -4.88 10.99 -13.95
CA GLY A 128 -5.58 10.66 -15.18
C GLY A 128 -4.72 9.84 -16.16
N ASP A 129 -5.23 9.69 -17.37
CA ASP A 129 -4.59 8.87 -18.41
C ASP A 129 -3.55 9.61 -19.28
N LYS A 130 -3.42 10.92 -19.15
CA LYS A 130 -2.62 11.76 -20.06
C LYS A 130 -1.13 11.42 -20.11
N ALA A 131 -0.57 10.88 -19.02
CA ALA A 131 0.83 10.50 -18.93
C ALA A 131 1.09 9.04 -19.36
N LEU A 132 0.04 8.29 -19.64
CA LEU A 132 0.11 6.90 -20.08
C LEU A 132 0.15 6.84 -21.62
N SER A 133 0.88 5.88 -22.20
CA SER A 133 0.79 5.61 -23.63
C SER A 133 -0.58 5.00 -23.98
N ALA A 134 -1.00 5.10 -25.25
CA ALA A 134 -2.23 4.48 -25.72
C ALA A 134 -2.28 2.98 -25.42
N GLU A 135 -1.16 2.28 -25.59
CA GLU A 135 -1.02 0.86 -25.28
C GLU A 135 -1.18 0.56 -23.78
N GLN A 136 -0.62 1.42 -22.92
CA GLN A 136 -0.75 1.29 -21.47
C GLN A 136 -2.20 1.53 -21.03
N VAL A 137 -2.90 2.48 -21.64
CA VAL A 137 -4.32 2.74 -21.38
C VAL A 137 -5.16 1.54 -21.82
N GLU A 138 -4.98 1.07 -23.06
CA GLU A 138 -5.73 -0.08 -23.59
C GLU A 138 -5.53 -1.34 -22.75
N TYR A 139 -4.27 -1.67 -22.46
CA TYR A 139 -3.93 -2.82 -21.64
C TYR A 139 -4.50 -2.71 -20.22
N GLY A 140 -4.38 -1.53 -19.60
CA GLY A 140 -4.90 -1.29 -18.27
C GLY A 140 -6.42 -1.38 -18.19
N GLU A 141 -7.14 -0.80 -19.16
CA GLU A 141 -8.60 -0.88 -19.26
C GLU A 141 -9.11 -2.31 -19.49
N LYS A 142 -8.39 -3.12 -20.25
CA LYS A 142 -8.73 -4.54 -20.46
C LYS A 142 -8.86 -5.29 -19.14
N TYR A 143 -7.98 -5.04 -18.17
CA TYR A 143 -7.96 -5.74 -16.88
C TYR A 143 -8.63 -4.95 -15.75
N ASN A 144 -8.77 -3.63 -15.89
CA ASN A 144 -9.34 -2.74 -14.89
C ASN A 144 -10.28 -1.72 -15.57
N PRO A 145 -11.42 -2.17 -16.13
CA PRO A 145 -12.32 -1.33 -16.91
C PRO A 145 -12.87 -0.16 -16.09
N GLY A 146 -12.79 1.07 -16.66
CA GLY A 146 -13.21 2.32 -16.02
C GLY A 146 -12.23 2.90 -14.99
N TYR A 147 -11.03 2.30 -14.82
CA TYR A 147 -10.07 2.77 -13.83
C TYR A 147 -8.81 3.41 -14.43
N VAL A 148 -8.59 3.28 -15.73
CA VAL A 148 -7.38 3.83 -16.37
C VAL A 148 -7.74 4.99 -17.29
N LYS A 149 -8.69 4.82 -18.20
CA LYS A 149 -9.15 5.88 -19.09
C LYS A 149 -10.07 6.85 -18.36
N ARG A 150 -9.46 7.85 -17.74
CA ARG A 150 -10.17 8.83 -16.90
C ARG A 150 -9.41 10.16 -16.82
N PRO A 151 -10.11 11.28 -16.56
CA PRO A 151 -9.47 12.56 -16.31
C PRO A 151 -8.70 12.52 -14.97
N PRO A 152 -7.79 13.50 -14.74
CA PRO A 152 -7.19 13.73 -13.43
C PRO A 152 -8.24 13.89 -12.33
N ASN A 153 -7.90 13.48 -11.13
CA ASN A 153 -8.80 13.57 -9.98
C ASN A 153 -9.15 15.04 -9.66
N ALA A 154 -10.43 15.36 -9.65
CA ALA A 154 -10.90 16.74 -9.49
C ALA A 154 -10.51 17.35 -8.14
N LEU A 155 -10.60 16.58 -7.04
CA LEU A 155 -10.20 17.07 -5.72
C LEU A 155 -8.69 17.34 -5.68
N ALA A 156 -7.87 16.41 -6.15
CA ALA A 156 -6.42 16.60 -6.22
C ALA A 156 -6.02 17.84 -7.04
N GLN A 157 -6.74 18.13 -8.13
CA GLN A 157 -6.49 19.34 -8.92
C GLN A 157 -6.81 20.63 -8.13
N LEU A 158 -7.84 20.59 -7.28
CA LEU A 158 -8.19 21.73 -6.41
C LEU A 158 -7.19 21.90 -5.27
N GLU A 159 -6.64 20.83 -4.72
CA GLU A 159 -5.59 20.86 -3.69
C GLU A 159 -4.27 21.43 -4.23
N GLY A 160 -4.02 21.28 -5.54
CA GLY A 160 -2.89 21.88 -6.23
C GLY A 160 -1.65 20.99 -6.36
N GLY A 161 -0.73 21.40 -7.24
CA GLY A 161 0.43 20.59 -7.64
C GLY A 161 1.39 20.22 -6.50
N ALA A 162 1.52 21.06 -5.47
CA ALA A 162 2.37 20.74 -4.32
C ALA A 162 1.81 19.59 -3.49
N ALA A 163 0.49 19.58 -3.25
CA ALA A 163 -0.20 18.49 -2.55
C ALA A 163 -0.15 17.19 -3.38
N ILE A 164 -0.34 17.27 -4.69
CA ILE A 164 -0.23 16.13 -5.58
C ILE A 164 1.18 15.53 -5.50
N THR A 165 2.22 16.35 -5.63
CA THR A 165 3.62 15.87 -5.68
C THR A 165 4.11 15.38 -4.32
N GLY A 166 3.81 16.11 -3.25
CA GLY A 166 4.25 15.80 -1.88
C GLY A 166 3.40 14.75 -1.17
N GLY A 167 2.15 14.55 -1.63
CA GLY A 167 1.16 13.65 -1.02
C GLY A 167 0.75 12.53 -1.96
N CYS A 168 -0.20 12.80 -2.87
CA CYS A 168 -0.86 11.76 -3.66
C CYS A 168 0.12 10.87 -4.43
N VAL A 169 1.11 11.46 -5.10
CA VAL A 169 2.10 10.74 -5.92
C VAL A 169 3.03 9.88 -5.08
N GLN A 170 3.23 10.16 -3.79
CA GLN A 170 4.08 9.31 -2.93
C GLN A 170 3.54 7.87 -2.87
N CYS A 171 2.23 7.68 -2.85
CA CYS A 171 1.61 6.36 -2.89
C CYS A 171 1.28 5.92 -4.34
N HIS A 172 0.69 6.81 -5.14
CA HIS A 172 0.21 6.48 -6.48
C HIS A 172 1.31 6.30 -7.53
N SER A 173 2.56 6.70 -7.23
CA SER A 173 3.75 6.40 -8.07
C SER A 173 4.05 4.91 -8.19
N ILE A 174 3.39 4.05 -7.39
CA ILE A 174 3.47 2.61 -7.60
C ILE A 174 3.06 2.22 -9.03
N GLY A 175 2.13 2.98 -9.65
CA GLY A 175 1.66 2.79 -11.02
C GLY A 175 2.25 3.77 -12.04
N LYS A 176 3.31 4.52 -11.71
CA LYS A 176 3.88 5.56 -12.58
C LYS A 176 4.40 4.98 -13.90
N PRO A 177 4.10 5.63 -15.06
CA PRO A 177 4.79 5.32 -16.32
C PRO A 177 6.26 5.77 -16.26
N ASN A 178 7.15 4.99 -16.84
CA ASN A 178 8.58 5.23 -16.89
C ASN A 178 9.05 5.55 -18.32
N ASP A 179 10.19 6.24 -18.46
CA ASP A 179 10.74 6.68 -19.73
C ASP A 179 11.09 5.51 -20.68
N ASP A 180 11.32 4.32 -20.14
CA ASP A 180 11.57 3.08 -20.89
C ASP A 180 10.30 2.36 -21.36
N GLY A 181 9.15 2.99 -21.26
CA GLY A 181 7.85 2.42 -21.63
C GLY A 181 7.30 1.43 -20.63
N THR A 182 8.00 1.11 -19.55
CA THR A 182 7.45 0.27 -18.49
C THR A 182 6.54 1.07 -17.55
N ILE A 183 5.75 0.36 -16.75
CA ILE A 183 4.87 0.96 -15.77
C ILE A 183 5.18 0.39 -14.38
N GLY A 184 5.15 1.26 -13.39
CA GLY A 184 5.20 0.86 -11.98
C GLY A 184 6.54 1.05 -11.30
N ASN A 185 6.58 0.57 -10.04
CA ASN A 185 7.74 0.66 -9.17
C ASN A 185 7.83 -0.58 -8.27
N CYS A 186 8.66 -1.56 -8.66
CA CYS A 186 8.86 -2.80 -7.90
C CYS A 186 9.46 -2.52 -6.51
N THR A 187 10.27 -1.45 -6.39
CA THR A 187 10.95 -1.11 -5.14
C THR A 187 10.02 -0.46 -4.08
N ALA A 188 8.78 -0.17 -4.43
CA ALA A 188 7.78 0.22 -3.44
C ALA A 188 7.47 -0.90 -2.43
N CYS A 189 7.57 -2.17 -2.87
CA CYS A 189 7.38 -3.34 -2.00
C CYS A 189 8.71 -4.06 -1.71
N HIS A 190 9.60 -4.15 -2.68
CA HIS A 190 10.93 -4.77 -2.57
C HIS A 190 11.98 -3.69 -2.38
N THR A 191 12.11 -3.20 -1.13
CA THR A 191 13.06 -2.12 -0.79
C THR A 191 14.46 -2.36 -1.35
N ARG A 192 14.98 -1.33 -2.00
CA ARG A 192 16.40 -1.33 -2.44
C ARG A 192 17.28 -1.22 -1.18
N HIS A 193 18.41 -1.90 -1.14
CA HIS A 193 19.02 -2.81 -2.12
C HIS A 193 18.89 -4.25 -1.67
N THR A 194 18.21 -4.50 -0.55
CA THR A 194 17.94 -5.85 -0.03
C THR A 194 17.02 -6.66 -0.93
N SER A 195 16.10 -6.01 -1.65
CA SER A 195 15.05 -6.66 -2.46
C SER A 195 14.37 -7.82 -1.71
N SER A 196 14.12 -7.63 -0.42
CA SER A 196 13.76 -8.69 0.53
C SER A 196 12.31 -9.15 0.36
N VAL A 197 12.12 -10.47 0.30
CA VAL A 197 10.79 -11.09 0.37
C VAL A 197 10.19 -10.94 1.77
N ALA A 198 11.03 -10.99 2.83
CA ALA A 198 10.57 -10.79 4.19
C ALA A 198 9.97 -9.40 4.37
N LEU A 199 10.67 -8.35 3.92
CA LEU A 199 10.16 -6.97 3.97
C LEU A 199 8.87 -6.82 3.15
N ALA A 200 8.80 -7.42 1.95
CA ALA A 200 7.59 -7.38 1.12
C ALA A 200 6.38 -8.10 1.77
N ARG A 201 6.62 -9.03 2.70
CA ARG A 201 5.57 -9.73 3.47
C ARG A 201 5.15 -9.00 4.74
N MET A 202 5.92 -8.02 5.20
CA MET A 202 5.56 -7.24 6.37
C MET A 202 4.28 -6.44 6.12
N PRO A 203 3.29 -6.46 7.02
CA PRO A 203 2.07 -5.67 6.88
C PRO A 203 2.36 -4.18 6.64
N ARG A 204 3.34 -3.61 7.32
CA ARG A 204 3.74 -2.21 7.21
C ARG A 204 4.25 -1.83 5.82
N THR A 205 4.75 -2.78 5.03
CA THR A 205 5.13 -2.50 3.63
C THR A 205 3.90 -2.13 2.79
N CYS A 206 2.78 -2.82 2.98
CA CYS A 206 1.51 -2.44 2.37
C CYS A 206 0.94 -1.16 3.01
N GLY A 207 1.08 -1.05 4.34
CA GLY A 207 0.63 0.08 5.14
C GLY A 207 1.28 1.42 4.82
N GLN A 208 2.39 1.47 4.07
CA GLN A 208 2.95 2.74 3.60
C GLN A 208 2.00 3.53 2.70
N CYS A 209 1.07 2.83 2.04
CA CYS A 209 0.08 3.42 1.13
C CYS A 209 -1.35 3.09 1.55
N HIS A 210 -1.58 1.89 2.12
CA HIS A 210 -2.88 1.44 2.59
C HIS A 210 -3.11 1.86 4.04
N MET A 211 -3.19 3.18 4.27
CA MET A 211 -3.32 3.82 5.57
C MET A 211 -4.21 5.05 5.52
N GLY A 212 -4.63 5.52 6.68
CA GLY A 212 -5.41 6.73 6.81
C GLY A 212 -6.92 6.56 6.56
N PRO A 213 -7.70 7.64 6.56
CA PRO A 213 -9.16 7.56 6.65
C PRO A 213 -9.82 6.91 5.42
N ASP A 214 -9.18 6.97 4.25
CA ASP A 214 -9.73 6.45 3.00
C ASP A 214 -9.18 5.07 2.61
N HIS A 215 -8.05 4.67 3.19
CA HIS A 215 -7.34 3.42 2.92
C HIS A 215 -6.88 2.72 4.20
N SER A 216 -7.73 2.70 5.23
CA SER A 216 -7.44 2.26 6.59
C SER A 216 -7.13 0.74 6.75
N GLN A 217 -6.58 0.09 5.71
CA GLN A 217 -6.38 -1.35 5.77
C GLN A 217 -5.31 -1.77 6.78
N ILE A 218 -4.24 -0.97 6.97
CA ILE A 218 -3.23 -1.32 7.97
C ILE A 218 -3.77 -1.18 9.38
N GLU A 219 -4.52 -0.12 9.67
CA GLU A 219 -5.15 0.12 10.97
C GLU A 219 -6.17 -0.99 11.28
N ILE A 220 -7.02 -1.36 10.30
CA ILE A 220 -7.95 -2.47 10.41
C ILE A 220 -7.22 -3.79 10.69
N TYR A 221 -6.10 -4.03 10.00
CA TYR A 221 -5.32 -5.24 10.19
C TYR A 221 -4.68 -5.26 11.58
N GLU A 222 -4.04 -4.18 12.02
CA GLU A 222 -3.34 -4.10 13.31
C GLU A 222 -4.29 -4.30 14.50
N GLU A 223 -5.53 -3.85 14.41
CA GLU A 223 -6.58 -4.06 15.43
C GLU A 223 -7.31 -5.40 15.27
N SER A 224 -7.18 -6.07 14.14
CA SER A 224 -7.74 -7.40 13.94
C SER A 224 -7.03 -8.46 14.79
N ARG A 225 -7.68 -9.60 15.00
CA ARG A 225 -7.05 -10.74 15.68
C ARG A 225 -5.80 -11.24 14.98
N HIS A 226 -5.72 -11.13 13.64
CA HIS A 226 -4.53 -11.47 12.87
C HIS A 226 -3.39 -10.50 13.15
N GLY A 227 -3.67 -9.20 13.16
CA GLY A 227 -2.66 -8.18 13.43
C GLY A 227 -2.12 -8.23 14.86
N ILE A 228 -3.00 -8.42 15.86
CA ILE A 228 -2.60 -8.61 17.26
C ILE A 228 -1.67 -9.82 17.39
N LEU A 229 -2.03 -10.96 16.79
CA LEU A 229 -1.20 -12.16 16.82
C LEU A 229 0.12 -11.95 16.07
N PHE A 230 0.10 -11.26 14.93
CA PHE A 230 1.31 -10.92 14.19
C PHE A 230 2.26 -10.08 15.06
N SER A 231 1.78 -9.01 15.67
CA SER A 231 2.58 -8.16 16.54
C SER A 231 3.19 -8.91 17.72
N ALA A 232 2.44 -9.87 18.29
CA ALA A 232 2.91 -10.68 19.42
C ALA A 232 3.90 -11.78 19.03
N GLN A 233 3.92 -12.23 17.79
CA GLN A 233 4.61 -13.48 17.38
C GLN A 233 5.42 -13.31 16.09
N GLU A 234 5.66 -12.10 15.61
CA GLU A 234 6.39 -11.80 14.36
C GLU A 234 7.74 -12.54 14.30
N GLN A 235 8.48 -12.54 15.39
CA GLN A 235 9.82 -13.16 15.48
C GLN A 235 9.80 -14.69 15.32
N LEU A 236 8.63 -15.32 15.42
CA LEU A 236 8.47 -16.75 15.23
C LEU A 236 8.11 -17.13 13.79
N LEU A 237 7.78 -16.14 12.95
CA LEU A 237 7.39 -16.35 11.56
C LEU A 237 8.61 -16.45 10.66
N ASN A 238 8.57 -17.34 9.69
CA ASN A 238 9.59 -17.45 8.65
C ASN A 238 9.24 -16.58 7.44
N LEU A 239 9.33 -15.25 7.61
CA LEU A 239 9.04 -14.30 6.54
C LEU A 239 9.94 -14.47 5.32
N ASN A 240 11.12 -15.12 5.47
CA ASN A 240 12.06 -15.41 4.39
C ASN A 240 11.78 -16.74 3.64
N ALA A 241 10.78 -17.51 4.04
CA ALA A 241 10.45 -18.78 3.38
C ALA A 241 10.29 -18.57 1.86
N PRO A 242 10.84 -19.50 1.02
CA PRO A 242 10.72 -19.36 -0.41
C PRO A 242 9.24 -19.34 -0.84
N PRO A 243 8.84 -18.48 -1.80
CA PRO A 243 7.43 -18.31 -2.18
C PRO A 243 6.72 -19.57 -2.62
N LYS A 244 7.44 -20.49 -3.29
CA LYS A 244 6.89 -21.75 -3.83
C LYS A 244 6.74 -22.86 -2.79
N SER A 245 7.40 -22.75 -1.64
CA SER A 245 7.36 -23.75 -0.55
C SER A 245 6.83 -23.17 0.77
N LEU A 246 6.16 -22.04 0.71
CA LEU A 246 5.56 -21.39 1.87
C LEU A 246 4.45 -22.25 2.45
N THR A 247 4.50 -22.50 3.76
CA THR A 247 3.52 -23.31 4.48
C THR A 247 2.90 -22.55 5.64
N THR A 248 1.83 -23.10 6.22
CA THR A 248 1.24 -22.59 7.46
C THR A 248 2.17 -22.72 8.67
N ARG A 249 3.25 -23.52 8.60
CA ARG A 249 4.28 -23.54 9.65
C ARG A 249 5.16 -22.32 9.57
N ASP A 250 5.43 -21.82 8.36
CA ASP A 250 6.19 -20.57 8.16
C ASP A 250 5.36 -19.34 8.51
N MET A 251 4.07 -19.36 8.14
CA MET A 251 3.13 -18.24 8.27
C MET A 251 1.86 -18.72 8.98
N PHE A 252 1.98 -19.11 10.25
CA PHE A 252 0.82 -19.51 11.06
C PHE A 252 -0.04 -18.33 11.52
N VAL A 253 0.45 -17.11 11.36
CA VAL A 253 -0.32 -15.86 11.39
C VAL A 253 -0.24 -15.21 10.02
N PRO A 254 -1.38 -14.93 9.33
CA PRO A 254 -1.37 -14.36 8.00
C PRO A 254 -1.04 -12.86 8.03
N THR A 255 -0.28 -12.41 7.04
CA THR A 255 -0.10 -10.98 6.70
C THR A 255 -0.91 -10.62 5.47
N CYS A 256 -0.91 -9.34 5.08
CA CYS A 256 -1.54 -8.89 3.83
C CYS A 256 -1.11 -9.74 2.63
N ALA A 257 0.21 -9.95 2.50
CA ALA A 257 0.78 -10.77 1.44
C ALA A 257 0.33 -12.24 1.51
N THR A 258 0.12 -12.78 2.71
CA THR A 258 -0.36 -14.17 2.87
C THR A 258 -1.73 -14.37 2.23
N CYS A 259 -2.66 -13.44 2.47
CA CYS A 259 -4.00 -13.51 1.90
C CYS A 259 -4.04 -13.15 0.41
N HIS A 260 -3.34 -12.07 0.02
CA HIS A 260 -3.52 -11.45 -1.29
C HIS A 260 -2.55 -11.95 -2.37
N MET A 261 -1.36 -12.45 -2.00
CA MET A 261 -0.29 -12.69 -2.98
C MET A 261 0.42 -14.04 -2.84
N SER A 262 0.40 -14.66 -1.65
CA SER A 262 1.27 -15.80 -1.36
C SER A 262 0.84 -17.11 -2.00
N GLY A 263 1.83 -17.99 -2.10
CA GLY A 263 1.69 -19.40 -2.50
C GLY A 263 1.53 -20.36 -1.31
N LEU A 264 0.81 -19.94 -0.25
CA LEU A 264 0.63 -20.72 0.97
C LEU A 264 0.17 -22.17 0.65
N ASN A 265 0.87 -23.17 1.17
CA ASN A 265 0.55 -24.60 0.97
C ASN A 265 0.30 -24.99 -0.50
N GLY A 266 1.12 -24.47 -1.43
CA GLY A 266 1.04 -24.80 -2.85
C GLY A 266 0.04 -23.97 -3.67
N HIS A 267 -0.64 -22.98 -3.07
CA HIS A 267 -1.44 -22.03 -3.84
C HIS A 267 -0.56 -21.20 -4.80
N LYS A 268 -1.16 -20.71 -5.86
CA LYS A 268 -0.46 -19.87 -6.83
C LYS A 268 0.02 -18.57 -6.17
N VAL A 269 1.30 -18.23 -6.31
CA VAL A 269 1.81 -16.90 -6.04
C VAL A 269 1.30 -15.94 -7.10
N THR A 270 0.88 -14.74 -6.72
CA THR A 270 0.46 -13.70 -7.66
C THR A 270 1.02 -12.33 -7.30
N HIS A 271 1.35 -11.54 -8.31
CA HIS A 271 1.67 -10.11 -8.17
C HIS A 271 0.51 -9.21 -8.61
N ASN A 272 -0.68 -9.77 -8.73
CA ASN A 272 -1.94 -9.03 -8.78
C ASN A 272 -2.70 -9.19 -7.45
N PRO A 273 -2.51 -8.28 -6.47
CA PRO A 273 -3.19 -8.38 -5.16
C PRO A 273 -4.71 -8.37 -5.26
N GLY A 274 -5.25 -7.87 -6.39
CA GLY A 274 -6.67 -7.86 -6.67
C GLY A 274 -7.23 -9.20 -7.17
N GLU A 275 -6.39 -10.18 -7.52
CA GLU A 275 -6.83 -11.45 -8.13
C GLU A 275 -7.77 -12.26 -7.23
N ARG A 276 -7.69 -12.07 -5.91
CA ARG A 276 -8.51 -12.78 -4.90
C ARG A 276 -9.64 -11.94 -4.32
N LEU A 277 -9.91 -10.74 -4.87
CA LEU A 277 -10.94 -9.82 -4.37
C LEU A 277 -12.26 -10.02 -5.10
N SER A 278 -13.34 -10.19 -4.34
CA SER A 278 -14.71 -10.38 -4.86
C SER A 278 -15.39 -9.06 -5.24
N TYR A 279 -15.02 -7.95 -4.61
CA TYR A 279 -15.69 -6.66 -4.72
C TYR A 279 -14.73 -5.53 -5.09
N TYR A 280 -15.28 -4.48 -5.66
CA TYR A 280 -14.65 -3.18 -5.80
C TYR A 280 -14.95 -2.31 -4.55
N LEU A 281 -14.38 -2.66 -3.39
CA LEU A 281 -14.72 -2.02 -2.11
C LEU A 281 -14.33 -0.55 -2.01
N ALA A 282 -13.36 -0.11 -2.80
CA ALA A 282 -12.95 1.29 -2.87
C ALA A 282 -13.92 2.19 -3.63
N ASP A 283 -14.90 1.64 -4.34
CA ASP A 283 -15.90 2.43 -5.05
C ASP A 283 -16.97 2.94 -4.07
N ALA A 284 -17.58 4.08 -4.39
CA ALA A 284 -18.63 4.65 -3.57
C ALA A 284 -19.74 3.63 -3.33
N VAL A 285 -20.29 3.09 -4.42
CA VAL A 285 -21.21 1.95 -4.40
C VAL A 285 -20.44 0.73 -4.87
N SER A 286 -20.17 -0.18 -3.96
CA SER A 286 -19.35 -1.36 -4.24
C SER A 286 -20.13 -2.43 -4.98
N ASN A 287 -19.59 -2.84 -6.12
CA ASN A 287 -20.14 -3.92 -6.94
C ASN A 287 -19.24 -5.15 -6.89
N LYS A 288 -19.82 -6.31 -7.15
CA LYS A 288 -19.05 -7.55 -7.39
C LYS A 288 -18.22 -7.38 -8.67
N ARG A 289 -17.00 -7.92 -8.64
CA ARG A 289 -16.13 -7.96 -9.83
C ARG A 289 -16.66 -8.96 -10.85
N PRO A 290 -16.34 -8.83 -12.12
CA PRO A 290 -16.79 -9.79 -13.15
C PRO A 290 -16.42 -11.25 -12.84
N ASP A 291 -15.25 -11.46 -12.26
CA ASP A 291 -14.68 -12.76 -11.89
C ASP A 291 -14.87 -13.13 -10.40
N TYR A 292 -15.80 -12.48 -9.71
CA TYR A 292 -15.92 -12.53 -8.25
C TYR A 292 -16.04 -13.95 -7.66
N LEU A 293 -16.71 -14.88 -8.36
CA LEU A 293 -16.86 -16.25 -7.88
C LEU A 293 -15.51 -16.98 -7.82
N ALA A 294 -14.70 -16.85 -8.86
CA ALA A 294 -13.35 -17.43 -8.90
C ALA A 294 -12.44 -16.79 -7.87
N ALA A 295 -12.46 -15.45 -7.79
CA ALA A 295 -11.69 -14.68 -6.82
C ALA A 295 -12.06 -15.03 -5.37
N GLN A 296 -13.37 -15.12 -5.06
CA GLN A 296 -13.87 -15.49 -3.74
C GLN A 296 -13.48 -16.93 -3.36
N THR A 297 -13.61 -17.86 -4.31
CA THR A 297 -13.21 -19.26 -4.11
C THR A 297 -11.72 -19.35 -3.80
N ASN A 298 -10.90 -18.61 -4.54
CA ASN A 298 -9.46 -18.57 -4.33
C ASN A 298 -9.12 -17.98 -2.93
N MET A 299 -9.72 -16.85 -2.53
CA MET A 299 -9.51 -16.29 -1.19
C MET A 299 -9.98 -17.24 -0.08
N LYS A 300 -11.18 -17.80 -0.22
CA LYS A 300 -11.72 -18.77 0.76
C LYS A 300 -10.82 -19.99 0.90
N SER A 301 -10.16 -20.44 -0.18
CA SER A 301 -9.22 -21.55 -0.12
C SER A 301 -7.96 -21.24 0.70
N ILE A 302 -7.49 -20.00 0.68
CA ILE A 302 -6.42 -19.54 1.57
C ILE A 302 -6.91 -19.52 3.04
N CYS A 303 -8.09 -18.95 3.31
CA CYS A 303 -8.67 -18.96 4.66
C CYS A 303 -8.81 -20.38 5.21
N ASN A 304 -9.20 -21.33 4.36
CA ASN A 304 -9.42 -22.74 4.74
C ASN A 304 -8.15 -23.49 5.15
N GLN A 305 -6.96 -22.90 4.95
CA GLN A 305 -5.71 -23.46 5.47
C GLN A 305 -5.63 -23.42 7.00
N CYS A 306 -6.42 -22.56 7.65
CA CYS A 306 -6.45 -22.36 9.10
C CYS A 306 -7.84 -22.40 9.69
N HIS A 307 -8.89 -22.09 8.93
CA HIS A 307 -10.26 -21.92 9.41
C HIS A 307 -11.23 -22.95 8.84
N SER A 308 -12.28 -23.27 9.60
CA SER A 308 -13.35 -24.14 9.10
C SER A 308 -14.18 -23.44 8.02
N LYS A 309 -14.71 -24.22 7.08
CA LYS A 309 -15.59 -23.73 6.02
C LYS A 309 -16.80 -22.96 6.58
N THR A 310 -17.41 -23.45 7.65
CA THR A 310 -18.55 -22.79 8.30
C THR A 310 -18.22 -21.39 8.79
N LEU A 311 -17.06 -21.19 9.45
CA LEU A 311 -16.61 -19.88 9.89
C LEU A 311 -16.39 -18.94 8.71
N ILE A 312 -15.74 -19.42 7.65
CA ILE A 312 -15.45 -18.64 6.45
C ILE A 312 -16.75 -18.15 5.81
N GLU A 313 -17.74 -19.03 5.61
CA GLU A 313 -19.03 -18.66 5.02
C GLU A 313 -19.79 -17.65 5.90
N GLN A 314 -19.77 -17.80 7.22
CA GLN A 314 -20.37 -16.83 8.14
C GLN A 314 -19.69 -15.45 8.07
N VAL A 315 -18.36 -15.40 7.96
CA VAL A 315 -17.63 -14.12 7.80
C VAL A 315 -18.02 -13.44 6.49
N TYR A 316 -18.05 -14.17 5.37
CA TYR A 316 -18.45 -13.63 4.09
C TYR A 316 -19.90 -13.13 4.08
N ALA A 317 -20.84 -13.91 4.62
CA ALA A 317 -22.25 -13.50 4.70
C ALA A 317 -22.42 -12.19 5.48
N ARG A 318 -21.74 -12.04 6.62
CA ARG A 318 -21.75 -10.80 7.40
C ARG A 318 -21.12 -9.63 6.65
N ALA A 319 -19.99 -9.85 6.01
CA ALA A 319 -19.31 -8.81 5.26
C ALA A 319 -20.14 -8.34 4.06
N GLU A 320 -20.77 -9.25 3.33
CA GLU A 320 -21.66 -8.91 2.21
C GLU A 320 -22.91 -8.13 2.67
N ALA A 321 -23.45 -8.44 3.85
CA ALA A 321 -24.55 -7.69 4.45
C ALA A 321 -24.13 -6.25 4.82
N VAL A 322 -22.92 -6.06 5.36
CA VAL A 322 -22.36 -4.72 5.62
C VAL A 322 -22.17 -3.94 4.32
N VAL A 323 -21.65 -4.56 3.27
CA VAL A 323 -21.51 -3.91 1.96
C VAL A 323 -22.87 -3.45 1.43
N ALA A 324 -23.90 -4.30 1.49
CA ALA A 324 -25.24 -3.97 1.02
C ALA A 324 -25.82 -2.77 1.79
N SER A 325 -25.78 -2.81 3.13
CA SER A 325 -26.28 -1.72 3.99
C SER A 325 -25.50 -0.41 3.81
N THR A 326 -24.18 -0.49 3.60
CA THR A 326 -23.34 0.69 3.31
C THR A 326 -23.67 1.27 1.97
N ASN A 327 -23.80 0.44 0.93
CA ASN A 327 -24.17 0.86 -0.41
C ASN A 327 -25.51 1.61 -0.42
N GLU A 328 -26.52 1.13 0.27
CA GLU A 328 -27.85 1.76 0.37
C GLU A 328 -27.74 3.20 0.90
N LYS A 329 -27.00 3.40 2.00
CA LYS A 329 -26.79 4.73 2.58
C LYS A 329 -26.05 5.67 1.65
N VAL A 330 -24.97 5.18 1.01
CA VAL A 330 -24.19 5.96 0.04
C VAL A 330 -25.02 6.34 -1.18
N GLN A 331 -25.81 5.41 -1.74
CA GLN A 331 -26.70 5.69 -2.86
C GLN A 331 -27.75 6.75 -2.52
N LYS A 332 -28.32 6.68 -1.31
CA LYS A 332 -29.27 7.69 -0.83
C LYS A 332 -28.62 9.08 -0.79
N ALA A 333 -27.43 9.20 -0.19
CA ALA A 333 -26.70 10.46 -0.12
C ALA A 333 -26.32 11.01 -1.52
N GLN A 334 -25.83 10.15 -2.41
CA GLN A 334 -25.54 10.52 -3.80
C GLN A 334 -26.80 11.01 -4.54
N SER A 335 -27.96 10.36 -4.34
CA SER A 335 -29.22 10.72 -4.98
C SER A 335 -29.70 12.10 -4.53
N ILE A 336 -29.53 12.44 -3.25
CA ILE A 336 -29.88 13.77 -2.70
C ILE A 336 -29.05 14.85 -3.38
N VAL A 337 -27.72 14.71 -3.42
CA VAL A 337 -26.85 15.71 -4.02
C VAL A 337 -27.06 15.82 -5.53
N ALA A 338 -27.27 14.69 -6.22
CA ALA A 338 -27.61 14.68 -7.64
C ALA A 338 -28.94 15.40 -7.91
N GLY A 339 -29.95 15.23 -7.05
CA GLY A 339 -31.22 15.96 -7.12
C GLY A 339 -31.02 17.47 -6.99
N LEU A 340 -30.23 17.92 -6.01
CA LEU A 340 -29.93 19.34 -5.83
C LEU A 340 -29.23 19.95 -7.07
N ARG A 341 -28.34 19.22 -7.73
CA ARG A 341 -27.71 19.67 -8.98
C ARG A 341 -28.72 19.73 -10.13
N LYS A 342 -29.55 18.70 -10.26
CA LYS A 342 -30.59 18.67 -11.29
C LYS A 342 -31.59 19.82 -11.16
N ASP A 343 -31.95 20.18 -9.93
CA ASP A 343 -32.90 21.25 -9.63
C ASP A 343 -32.25 22.65 -9.69
N GLY A 344 -30.95 22.74 -10.02
CA GLY A 344 -30.21 24.00 -10.12
C GLY A 344 -29.90 24.65 -8.75
N VAL A 345 -30.10 23.93 -7.65
CA VAL A 345 -29.77 24.39 -6.29
C VAL A 345 -28.26 24.35 -6.05
N LEU A 346 -27.57 23.40 -6.65
CA LEU A 346 -26.10 23.28 -6.67
C LEU A 346 -25.57 23.45 -8.10
N GLY A 347 -24.41 24.07 -8.23
CA GLY A 347 -23.68 24.14 -9.49
C GLY A 347 -23.22 22.75 -9.98
N SER A 348 -22.85 22.69 -11.26
CA SER A 348 -22.43 21.42 -11.91
C SER A 348 -21.05 20.93 -11.43
N GLN A 349 -20.19 21.83 -10.95
CA GLN A 349 -18.85 21.49 -10.50
C GLN A 349 -18.87 20.93 -9.08
N PRO A 350 -18.15 19.82 -8.81
CA PRO A 350 -18.03 19.27 -7.47
C PRO A 350 -17.10 20.13 -6.61
N TYR A 351 -17.20 19.95 -5.29
CA TYR A 351 -16.34 20.62 -4.28
C TYR A 351 -16.44 22.14 -4.25
N GLN A 352 -17.60 22.69 -4.64
CA GLN A 352 -17.90 24.13 -4.55
C GLN A 352 -18.71 24.50 -3.30
N GLN A 353 -19.35 23.52 -2.66
CA GLN A 353 -20.21 23.71 -1.51
C GLN A 353 -19.85 22.71 -0.38
N PRO A 354 -20.05 23.06 0.90
CA PRO A 354 -19.77 22.16 2.01
C PRO A 354 -20.41 20.75 1.91
N ILE A 355 -21.60 20.67 1.33
CA ILE A 355 -22.31 19.40 1.13
C ILE A 355 -21.56 18.42 0.22
N ASP A 356 -20.75 18.92 -0.71
CA ASP A 356 -19.90 18.09 -1.57
C ASP A 356 -18.83 17.36 -0.77
N PHE A 357 -18.22 18.03 0.21
CA PHE A 357 -17.23 17.45 1.09
C PHE A 357 -17.85 16.46 2.08
N VAL A 358 -19.04 16.77 2.61
CA VAL A 358 -19.78 15.81 3.45
C VAL A 358 -20.12 14.55 2.68
N LEU A 359 -20.57 14.66 1.42
CA LEU A 359 -20.79 13.51 0.56
C LEU A 359 -19.50 12.73 0.30
N PHE A 360 -18.39 13.43 0.04
CA PHE A 360 -17.11 12.82 -0.21
C PHE A 360 -16.65 12.01 1.01
N ASP A 361 -16.63 12.60 2.20
CA ASP A 361 -16.25 11.94 3.44
C ASP A 361 -17.13 10.71 3.71
N LEU A 362 -18.44 10.85 3.54
CA LEU A 362 -19.42 9.79 3.80
C LEU A 362 -19.11 8.52 3.02
N TRP A 363 -18.79 8.62 1.72
CA TRP A 363 -18.54 7.43 0.93
C TRP A 363 -17.05 7.06 0.87
N HIS A 364 -16.16 8.09 0.82
CA HIS A 364 -14.74 7.90 0.58
C HIS A 364 -13.99 7.44 1.83
N TYR A 365 -14.37 8.01 2.99
CA TYR A 365 -13.80 7.61 4.28
C TYR A 365 -14.67 6.56 4.95
N ASP A 366 -15.84 6.93 5.44
CA ASP A 366 -16.63 6.08 6.32
C ASP A 366 -17.18 4.83 5.61
N GLY A 367 -17.67 5.02 4.37
CA GLY A 367 -18.18 3.93 3.56
C GLY A 367 -17.11 2.90 3.18
N ARG A 368 -15.90 3.34 2.81
CA ARG A 368 -14.78 2.43 2.52
C ARG A 368 -14.31 1.71 3.76
N THR A 369 -14.10 2.44 4.85
CA THR A 369 -13.66 1.92 6.14
C THR A 369 -14.60 0.83 6.65
N SER A 370 -15.92 1.07 6.64
CA SER A 370 -16.92 0.07 7.03
C SER A 370 -16.80 -1.22 6.20
N LYS A 371 -16.70 -1.10 4.87
CA LYS A 371 -16.64 -2.27 3.97
C LYS A 371 -15.33 -3.05 4.10
N HIS A 372 -14.20 -2.35 4.21
CA HIS A 372 -12.90 -2.99 4.45
C HIS A 372 -12.85 -3.67 5.82
N GLY A 373 -13.33 -2.99 6.88
CA GLY A 373 -13.41 -3.55 8.22
C GLY A 373 -14.19 -4.86 8.26
N ALA A 374 -15.30 -4.94 7.51
CA ALA A 374 -16.14 -6.14 7.46
C ALA A 374 -15.41 -7.36 6.86
N PHE A 375 -14.63 -7.18 5.79
CA PHE A 375 -13.88 -8.27 5.17
C PHE A 375 -12.57 -8.60 5.89
N MET A 376 -11.99 -7.65 6.62
CA MET A 376 -10.69 -7.80 7.27
C MET A 376 -10.78 -8.06 8.78
N GLY A 377 -12.01 -8.12 9.34
CA GLY A 377 -12.24 -8.50 10.73
C GLY A 377 -12.02 -7.37 11.75
N GLY A 378 -12.05 -6.10 11.33
CA GLY A 378 -11.97 -4.92 12.17
C GLY A 378 -13.37 -4.46 12.61
N ALA A 379 -13.87 -4.97 13.74
CA ALA A 379 -15.23 -4.67 14.20
C ALA A 379 -15.44 -3.18 14.50
N ASP A 380 -14.43 -2.50 15.05
CA ASP A 380 -14.45 -1.07 15.35
C ASP A 380 -14.58 -0.24 14.07
N PHE A 381 -13.85 -0.63 13.04
CA PHE A 381 -13.90 0.01 11.71
C PHE A 381 -15.23 -0.24 10.97
N VAL A 382 -15.92 -1.34 11.27
CA VAL A 382 -17.30 -1.53 10.79
C VAL A 382 -18.26 -0.60 11.50
N GLN A 383 -18.15 -0.45 12.83
CA GLN A 383 -19.11 0.25 13.67
C GLN A 383 -18.76 1.73 13.86
N TRP A 384 -17.74 2.04 14.67
CA TRP A 384 -17.49 3.41 15.12
C TRP A 384 -16.82 4.30 14.08
N HIS A 385 -15.79 3.78 13.42
CA HIS A 385 -15.10 4.49 12.34
C HIS A 385 -15.78 4.34 10.96
N GLY A 386 -16.83 3.52 10.87
CA GLY A 386 -17.57 3.26 9.63
C GLY A 386 -19.03 3.65 9.72
N ASN A 387 -19.90 2.70 10.09
CA ASN A 387 -21.36 2.90 10.01
C ASN A 387 -21.90 4.04 10.87
N TYR A 388 -21.32 4.30 12.06
CA TYR A 388 -21.74 5.41 12.91
C TYR A 388 -21.46 6.76 12.24
N GLU A 389 -20.23 6.97 11.80
CA GLU A 389 -19.86 8.22 11.13
C GLU A 389 -20.60 8.40 9.80
N LEU A 390 -20.79 7.33 9.05
CA LEU A 390 -21.57 7.33 7.81
C LEU A 390 -23.02 7.77 8.06
N LEU A 391 -23.66 7.22 9.08
CA LEU A 391 -25.03 7.62 9.46
C LEU A 391 -25.09 9.08 9.91
N LYS A 392 -24.15 9.51 10.74
CA LYS A 392 -24.04 10.90 11.21
C LYS A 392 -23.91 11.87 10.05
N LYS A 393 -23.01 11.59 9.10
CA LYS A 393 -22.83 12.42 7.89
C LYS A 393 -24.05 12.36 6.96
N GLN A 394 -24.77 11.22 6.89
CA GLN A 394 -26.02 11.15 6.14
C GLN A 394 -27.08 12.10 6.70
N VAL A 395 -27.27 12.13 8.02
CA VAL A 395 -28.21 13.06 8.68
C VAL A 395 -27.78 14.50 8.45
N GLN A 396 -26.50 14.80 8.58
CA GLN A 396 -25.93 16.13 8.28
C GLN A 396 -26.20 16.57 6.84
N LEU A 397 -25.96 15.67 5.88
CA LEU A 397 -26.19 15.93 4.45
C LEU A 397 -27.67 16.19 4.14
N GLU A 398 -28.57 15.44 4.76
CA GLU A 398 -30.03 15.62 4.61
C GLU A 398 -30.46 17.01 5.11
N ALA A 399 -30.00 17.42 6.30
CA ALA A 399 -30.31 18.74 6.86
C ALA A 399 -29.71 19.88 5.99
N MET A 400 -28.49 19.73 5.47
CA MET A 400 -27.90 20.69 4.55
C MET A 400 -28.67 20.79 3.25
N ALA A 401 -29.18 19.67 2.72
CA ALA A 401 -29.99 19.67 1.50
C ALA A 401 -31.33 20.40 1.67
N GLU A 402 -31.98 20.24 2.84
CA GLU A 402 -33.22 20.97 3.16
C GLU A 402 -32.98 22.48 3.25
N ASP A 403 -31.92 22.93 3.95
CA ASP A 403 -31.56 24.33 4.06
C ASP A 403 -31.24 24.96 2.70
N LEU A 404 -30.47 24.27 1.85
CA LEU A 404 -30.16 24.72 0.49
C LEU A 404 -31.43 24.89 -0.36
N ARG A 405 -32.38 23.97 -0.30
CA ARG A 405 -33.67 24.08 -1.02
C ARG A 405 -34.48 25.26 -0.51
N ALA A 406 -34.57 25.44 0.81
CA ALA A 406 -35.30 26.58 1.41
C ALA A 406 -34.74 27.93 0.92
N ARG A 407 -33.40 28.10 0.99
CA ARG A 407 -32.75 29.34 0.51
C ARG A 407 -32.97 29.56 -0.99
N HIS A 408 -32.91 28.52 -1.81
CA HIS A 408 -33.14 28.64 -3.27
C HIS A 408 -34.60 28.98 -3.58
N GLY A 409 -35.58 28.44 -2.84
CA GLY A 409 -36.98 28.76 -2.96
C GLY A 409 -37.34 30.21 -2.58
N HIS A 410 -36.62 30.80 -1.64
CA HIS A 410 -36.79 32.22 -1.26
C HIS A 410 -36.09 33.20 -2.20
N ALA A 411 -35.16 32.72 -3.05
CA ALA A 411 -34.43 33.55 -4.02
C ALA A 411 -35.13 33.65 -5.38
N LYS A 412 -36.18 32.87 -5.62
CA LYS A 412 -37.07 32.90 -6.80
C LYS A 412 -38.31 33.71 -6.45
#